data_f5c4764fd97da95392f07bd3433aa46c
#
_entry.id   f5c4764fd97da95392f07bd3433aa46c
#
_cell.length_a   1.000
_cell.length_b   1.000
_cell.length_c   1.000
_cell.angle_alpha   90.00
_cell.angle_beta   90.00
_cell.angle_gamma   90.00
#
_symmetry.space_group_name_H-M   'P 1'
#
loop_
_entity.id
_entity.type
_entity.pdbx_description
1 polymer ?
#
loop_
_entity_poly.entity_id
_entity_poly.type
_entity_poly.pdbx_seq_one_letter_code
_entity_poly.pdbx_strand_id
1 'polypeptide(L)'
;ENIDNKGYLILEDEEIGEELKIPKNLAVYCVNVIQSLEPSGIGARNLAECLKIQIRQRGIEDKKIFVIVDRYLEMIAENRYNVIADDLDIDVKQAQEYGDLIKTLDPKPSRGFYTGEDVRYIVPDAYIKKIGGEYYIIMNDDLTPRLTINSTYRNIINSGNDKNAVDY
;
A
#
# COMPACT_ATOMS: atom_id res chain seq x y z
N GLU A 1 18.33 3.98 3.70
CA GLU A 1 18.18 4.97 2.61
C GLU A 1 17.89 4.29 1.27
N ASN A 2 18.39 3.06 1.03
CA ASN A 2 18.26 2.34 -0.26
C ASN A 2 17.09 1.33 -0.29
N ILE A 3 16.13 1.46 0.59
CA ILE A 3 14.87 0.69 0.61
C ILE A 3 13.72 1.65 0.37
N ASP A 4 12.84 1.31 -0.58
CA ASP A 4 11.66 2.11 -0.93
C ASP A 4 10.52 1.98 0.11
N ASN A 5 9.46 2.78 -0.05
CA ASN A 5 8.29 2.79 0.82
C ASN A 5 7.50 1.47 0.82
N LYS A 6 7.80 0.56 -0.12
CA LYS A 6 7.20 -0.78 -0.17
C LYS A 6 8.06 -1.82 0.55
N GLY A 7 9.31 -1.49 0.87
CA GLY A 7 10.28 -2.38 1.47
C GLY A 7 11.21 -3.07 0.46
N TYR A 8 11.27 -2.58 -0.78
CA TYR A 8 12.11 -3.12 -1.82
C TYR A 8 13.47 -2.42 -1.87
N LEU A 9 14.51 -3.19 -2.15
CA LEU A 9 15.87 -2.69 -2.34
C LEU A 9 15.95 -2.03 -3.72
N ILE A 10 16.45 -0.80 -3.76
CA ILE A 10 16.54 0.01 -5.00
C ILE A 10 17.81 -0.31 -5.77
N LEU A 11 18.92 -0.59 -5.04
CA LEU A 11 20.24 -0.80 -5.63
C LEU A 11 20.50 -2.28 -5.92
N GLU A 12 21.29 -2.50 -6.99
CA GLU A 12 21.83 -3.82 -7.29
C GLU A 12 23.08 -4.13 -6.42
N ASP A 13 23.46 -5.41 -6.33
CA ASP A 13 24.57 -5.85 -5.46
C ASP A 13 25.92 -5.22 -5.83
N GLU A 14 26.14 -4.98 -7.11
CA GLU A 14 27.32 -4.29 -7.62
C GLU A 14 27.37 -2.84 -7.14
N GLU A 15 26.26 -2.11 -7.28
CA GLU A 15 26.14 -0.71 -6.88
C GLU A 15 26.35 -0.56 -5.37
N ILE A 16 25.78 -1.46 -4.55
CA ILE A 16 26.00 -1.50 -3.11
C ILE A 16 27.48 -1.71 -2.79
N GLY A 17 28.14 -2.62 -3.52
CA GLY A 17 29.55 -2.90 -3.36
C GLY A 17 30.42 -1.67 -3.66
N GLU A 18 30.12 -0.94 -4.72
CA GLU A 18 30.81 0.28 -5.12
C GLU A 18 30.59 1.43 -4.13
N GLU A 19 29.33 1.67 -3.73
CA GLU A 19 28.96 2.76 -2.81
C GLU A 19 29.63 2.58 -1.44
N LEU A 20 29.59 1.35 -0.90
CA LEU A 20 30.17 1.00 0.41
C LEU A 20 31.66 0.64 0.35
N LYS A 21 32.26 0.60 -0.85
CA LYS A 21 33.66 0.17 -1.08
C LYS A 21 33.97 -1.19 -0.51
N ILE A 22 33.04 -2.13 -0.65
CA ILE A 22 33.17 -3.51 -0.21
C ILE A 22 33.11 -4.47 -1.40
N PRO A 23 33.70 -5.66 -1.31
CA PRO A 23 33.62 -6.64 -2.38
C PRO A 23 32.17 -7.14 -2.56
N LYS A 24 31.77 -7.41 -3.81
CA LYS A 24 30.42 -7.85 -4.19
C LYS A 24 29.92 -9.03 -3.36
N ASN A 25 30.77 -10.04 -3.07
CA ASN A 25 30.39 -11.20 -2.27
C ASN A 25 29.96 -10.82 -0.85
N LEU A 26 30.55 -9.77 -0.27
CA LEU A 26 30.14 -9.25 1.04
C LEU A 26 28.81 -8.48 0.95
N ALA A 27 28.60 -7.70 -0.12
CA ALA A 27 27.34 -7.04 -0.36
C ALA A 27 26.18 -8.04 -0.48
N VAL A 28 26.34 -9.08 -1.30
CA VAL A 28 25.36 -10.18 -1.43
C VAL A 28 25.08 -10.85 -0.09
N TYR A 29 26.12 -11.12 0.71
CA TYR A 29 25.95 -11.70 2.03
C TYR A 29 25.12 -10.80 2.96
N CYS A 30 25.43 -9.51 2.99
CA CYS A 30 24.69 -8.54 3.80
C CYS A 30 23.21 -8.45 3.37
N VAL A 31 22.93 -8.40 2.06
CA VAL A 31 21.57 -8.40 1.54
C VAL A 31 20.81 -9.66 1.95
N ASN A 32 21.44 -10.86 1.84
CA ASN A 32 20.82 -12.10 2.28
C ASN A 32 20.51 -12.11 3.79
N VAL A 33 21.39 -11.51 4.61
CA VAL A 33 21.13 -11.35 6.05
C VAL A 33 19.92 -10.46 6.28
N ILE A 34 19.83 -9.31 5.58
CA ILE A 34 18.65 -8.40 5.66
C ILE A 34 17.39 -9.15 5.25
N GLN A 35 17.41 -9.87 4.14
CA GLN A 35 16.27 -10.65 3.64
C GLN A 35 15.82 -11.79 4.58
N SER A 36 16.67 -12.20 5.52
CA SER A 36 16.32 -13.20 6.55
C SER A 36 15.62 -12.60 7.76
N LEU A 37 15.59 -11.27 7.88
CA LEU A 37 14.95 -10.56 9.01
C LEU A 37 13.46 -10.33 8.77
N GLU A 38 12.77 -9.88 9.82
CA GLU A 38 11.39 -9.41 9.74
C GLU A 38 11.36 -7.89 9.42
N PRO A 39 10.38 -7.44 8.64
CA PRO A 39 9.26 -8.20 8.05
C PRO A 39 9.67 -9.07 6.86
N SER A 40 9.01 -10.22 6.76
CA SER A 40 9.28 -11.23 5.70
C SER A 40 9.19 -10.62 4.29
N GLY A 41 10.26 -10.72 3.51
CA GLY A 41 10.33 -10.17 2.15
C GLY A 41 10.95 -8.78 2.06
N ILE A 42 11.41 -8.20 3.19
CA ILE A 42 12.15 -6.93 3.19
C ILE A 42 13.46 -7.06 2.39
N GLY A 43 13.85 -6.01 1.67
CA GLY A 43 15.08 -6.01 0.89
C GLY A 43 15.02 -6.87 -0.39
N ALA A 44 13.86 -7.33 -0.81
CA ALA A 44 13.65 -7.92 -2.13
C ALA A 44 13.75 -6.84 -3.22
N ARG A 45 14.20 -7.19 -4.43
CA ARG A 45 14.32 -6.26 -5.56
C ARG A 45 13.01 -6.08 -6.32
N ASN A 46 12.17 -7.10 -6.30
CA ASN A 46 10.88 -7.10 -6.99
C ASN A 46 9.86 -7.98 -6.26
N LEU A 47 8.61 -7.92 -6.75
CA LEU A 47 7.51 -8.69 -6.18
C LEU A 47 7.79 -10.20 -6.17
N ALA A 48 8.32 -10.75 -7.26
CA ALA A 48 8.59 -12.18 -7.35
C ALA A 48 9.62 -12.62 -6.30
N GLU A 49 10.70 -11.86 -6.12
CA GLU A 49 11.70 -12.14 -5.08
C GLU A 49 11.10 -12.02 -3.67
N CYS A 50 10.30 -10.98 -3.42
CA CYS A 50 9.61 -10.79 -2.14
C CYS A 50 8.73 -11.98 -1.77
N LEU A 51 7.90 -12.45 -2.71
CA LEU A 51 7.05 -13.61 -2.49
C LEU A 51 7.87 -14.90 -2.29
N LYS A 52 8.96 -15.09 -3.04
CA LYS A 52 9.84 -16.25 -2.86
C LYS A 52 10.52 -16.28 -1.49
N ILE A 53 10.94 -15.13 -0.98
CA ILE A 53 11.52 -15.03 0.37
C ILE A 53 10.48 -15.48 1.40
N GLN A 54 9.26 -14.95 1.31
CA GLN A 54 8.17 -15.33 2.21
C GLN A 54 7.81 -16.82 2.15
N ILE A 55 7.79 -17.40 0.94
CA ILE A 55 7.54 -18.83 0.73
C ILE A 55 8.63 -19.67 1.40
N ARG A 56 9.91 -19.30 1.23
CA ARG A 56 11.03 -20.00 1.88
C ARG A 56 10.98 -19.89 3.40
N GLN A 57 10.66 -18.72 3.94
CA GLN A 57 10.54 -18.52 5.39
C GLN A 57 9.38 -19.32 6.01
N ARG A 58 8.31 -19.60 5.22
CA ARG A 58 7.23 -20.51 5.64
C ARG A 58 7.61 -22.00 5.56
N GLY A 59 8.85 -22.33 5.14
CA GLY A 59 9.34 -23.71 5.02
C GLY A 59 8.77 -24.46 3.81
N ILE A 60 8.28 -23.76 2.80
CA ILE A 60 7.71 -24.38 1.59
C ILE A 60 8.85 -24.53 0.57
N GLU A 61 9.18 -25.79 0.22
CA GLU A 61 10.29 -26.14 -0.67
C GLU A 61 9.84 -26.64 -2.07
N ASP A 62 8.53 -26.60 -2.34
CA ASP A 62 7.99 -27.07 -3.62
C ASP A 62 8.46 -26.18 -4.78
N LYS A 63 9.22 -26.78 -5.71
CA LYS A 63 9.77 -26.07 -6.86
C LYS A 63 8.71 -25.47 -7.78
N LYS A 64 7.53 -26.09 -7.85
CA LYS A 64 6.46 -25.64 -8.74
C LYS A 64 5.92 -24.26 -8.32
N ILE A 65 5.79 -24.01 -7.02
CA ILE A 65 5.32 -22.71 -6.53
C ILE A 65 6.30 -21.57 -6.90
N PHE A 66 7.62 -21.84 -6.87
CA PHE A 66 8.62 -20.85 -7.28
C PHE A 66 8.53 -20.52 -8.77
N VAL A 67 8.27 -21.53 -9.62
CA VAL A 67 8.03 -21.31 -11.07
C VAL A 67 6.76 -20.51 -11.28
N ILE A 68 5.71 -20.78 -10.52
CA ILE A 68 4.45 -20.04 -10.60
C ILE A 68 4.68 -18.57 -10.25
N VAL A 69 5.42 -18.29 -9.17
CA VAL A 69 5.75 -16.90 -8.77
C VAL A 69 6.61 -16.19 -9.82
N ASP A 70 7.49 -16.92 -10.55
CA ASP A 70 8.34 -16.30 -11.57
C ASP A 70 7.60 -15.95 -12.86
N ARG A 71 6.61 -16.75 -13.26
CA ARG A 71 6.05 -16.68 -14.61
C ARG A 71 4.55 -16.44 -14.70
N TYR A 72 3.80 -16.74 -13.64
CA TYR A 72 2.33 -16.86 -13.73
C TYR A 72 1.59 -15.94 -12.73
N LEU A 73 2.23 -14.92 -12.16
CA LEU A 73 1.56 -14.00 -11.22
C LEU A 73 0.36 -13.29 -11.85
N GLU A 74 0.46 -12.91 -13.13
CA GLU A 74 -0.66 -12.29 -13.88
C GLU A 74 -1.81 -13.28 -14.05
N MET A 75 -1.51 -14.53 -14.36
CA MET A 75 -2.52 -15.60 -14.52
C MET A 75 -3.26 -15.88 -13.21
N ILE A 76 -2.53 -15.81 -12.07
CA ILE A 76 -3.16 -15.92 -10.74
C ILE A 76 -4.10 -14.74 -10.47
N ALA A 77 -3.68 -13.52 -10.82
CA ALA A 77 -4.50 -12.31 -10.64
C ALA A 77 -5.80 -12.40 -11.46
N GLU A 78 -5.74 -13.00 -12.66
CA GLU A 78 -6.87 -13.24 -13.54
C GLU A 78 -7.65 -14.52 -13.21
N ASN A 79 -7.24 -15.31 -12.21
CA ASN A 79 -7.78 -16.62 -11.85
C ASN A 79 -7.74 -17.67 -12.99
N ARG A 80 -6.76 -17.58 -13.90
CA ARG A 80 -6.58 -18.46 -15.04
C ARG A 80 -5.77 -19.73 -14.68
N TYR A 81 -6.27 -20.48 -13.72
CA TYR A 81 -5.59 -21.67 -13.18
C TYR A 81 -5.43 -22.80 -14.20
N ASN A 82 -6.34 -22.91 -15.18
CA ASN A 82 -6.25 -23.93 -16.23
C ASN A 82 -4.94 -23.80 -17.04
N VAL A 83 -4.54 -22.58 -17.39
CA VAL A 83 -3.29 -22.34 -18.13
C VAL A 83 -2.07 -22.77 -17.31
N ILE A 84 -2.06 -22.50 -16.02
CA ILE A 84 -0.98 -22.89 -15.10
C ILE A 84 -0.92 -24.41 -14.95
N ALA A 85 -2.10 -25.04 -14.87
CA ALA A 85 -2.23 -26.49 -14.73
C ALA A 85 -1.70 -27.21 -15.97
N ASP A 86 -2.06 -26.77 -17.16
CA ASP A 86 -1.63 -27.32 -18.43
C ASP A 86 -0.11 -27.19 -18.64
N ASP A 87 0.45 -25.99 -18.32
CA ASP A 87 1.87 -25.70 -18.53
C ASP A 87 2.81 -26.46 -17.53
N LEU A 88 2.34 -26.67 -16.31
CA LEU A 88 3.13 -27.31 -15.26
C LEU A 88 2.81 -28.80 -15.06
N ASP A 89 1.93 -29.36 -15.87
CA ASP A 89 1.45 -30.74 -15.74
C ASP A 89 1.01 -31.07 -14.31
N ILE A 90 0.02 -30.27 -13.83
CA ILE A 90 -0.59 -30.43 -12.50
C ILE A 90 -2.10 -30.35 -12.60
N ASP A 91 -2.80 -30.82 -11.57
CA ASP A 91 -4.24 -30.66 -11.49
C ASP A 91 -4.64 -29.18 -11.29
N VAL A 92 -5.76 -28.77 -11.90
CA VAL A 92 -6.30 -27.39 -11.76
C VAL A 92 -6.54 -27.03 -10.29
N LYS A 93 -6.98 -28.00 -9.49
CA LYS A 93 -7.17 -27.81 -8.05
C LYS A 93 -5.85 -27.50 -7.35
N GLN A 94 -4.77 -28.18 -7.71
CA GLN A 94 -3.44 -27.93 -7.17
C GLN A 94 -2.92 -26.54 -7.59
N ALA A 95 -3.15 -26.14 -8.87
CA ALA A 95 -2.83 -24.78 -9.32
C ALA A 95 -3.58 -23.71 -8.55
N GLN A 96 -4.85 -23.96 -8.21
CA GLN A 96 -5.65 -23.07 -7.37
C GLN A 96 -5.13 -23.01 -5.93
N GLU A 97 -4.76 -24.12 -5.32
CA GLU A 97 -4.16 -24.17 -3.98
C GLU A 97 -2.87 -23.34 -3.91
N TYR A 98 -2.01 -23.42 -4.92
CA TYR A 98 -0.83 -22.54 -5.01
C TYR A 98 -1.21 -21.07 -5.18
N GLY A 99 -2.20 -20.76 -6.01
CA GLY A 99 -2.67 -19.40 -6.18
C GLY A 99 -3.25 -18.80 -4.91
N ASP A 100 -4.06 -19.57 -4.17
CA ASP A 100 -4.64 -19.15 -2.92
C ASP A 100 -3.55 -18.92 -1.85
N LEU A 101 -2.54 -19.80 -1.81
CA LEU A 101 -1.37 -19.60 -0.92
C LEU A 101 -0.63 -18.32 -1.29
N ILE A 102 -0.33 -18.06 -2.56
CA ILE A 102 0.36 -16.85 -3.01
C ILE A 102 -0.45 -15.59 -2.67
N LYS A 103 -1.77 -15.62 -2.78
CA LYS A 103 -2.67 -14.51 -2.40
C LYS A 103 -2.66 -14.21 -0.89
N THR A 104 -2.22 -15.14 -0.05
CA THR A 104 -2.04 -14.89 1.40
C THR A 104 -0.73 -14.19 1.76
N LEU A 105 0.19 -14.03 0.80
CA LEU A 105 1.46 -13.36 1.00
C LEU A 105 1.30 -11.83 0.91
N ASP A 106 2.20 -11.10 1.57
CA ASP A 106 2.17 -9.64 1.54
C ASP A 106 3.08 -9.08 0.43
N PRO A 107 2.52 -8.39 -0.58
CA PRO A 107 3.31 -7.77 -1.64
C PRO A 107 4.05 -6.50 -1.19
N LYS A 108 3.80 -6.00 0.02
CA LYS A 108 4.43 -4.79 0.58
C LYS A 108 4.90 -5.07 2.00
N PRO A 109 6.13 -5.60 2.19
CA PRO A 109 6.62 -5.99 3.50
C PRO A 109 6.75 -4.81 4.48
N SER A 110 6.89 -3.57 4.00
CA SER A 110 6.91 -2.37 4.85
C SER A 110 5.54 -1.93 5.37
N ARG A 111 4.45 -2.60 4.97
CA ARG A 111 3.10 -2.25 5.42
C ARG A 111 3.01 -2.30 6.95
N GLY A 112 2.56 -1.19 7.55
CA GLY A 112 2.44 -1.07 9.02
C GLY A 112 3.67 -0.50 9.70
N PHE A 113 4.78 -0.29 8.99
CA PHE A 113 5.93 0.46 9.48
C PHE A 113 5.86 1.92 9.05
N TYR A 114 6.38 2.81 9.90
CA TYR A 114 6.47 4.23 9.56
C TYR A 114 7.54 4.43 8.49
N THR A 115 7.13 4.86 7.30
CA THR A 115 8.02 5.06 6.14
C THR A 115 8.52 6.49 6.00
N GLY A 116 8.26 7.37 6.99
CA GLY A 116 8.63 8.77 6.95
C GLY A 116 7.68 9.67 6.14
N GLU A 117 6.66 9.10 5.51
CA GLU A 117 5.63 9.89 4.84
C GLU A 117 4.58 10.38 5.85
N ASP A 118 4.22 11.66 5.77
CA ASP A 118 3.12 12.21 6.56
C ASP A 118 1.81 11.51 6.16
N VAL A 119 1.17 10.88 7.13
CA VAL A 119 -0.16 10.29 6.95
C VAL A 119 -1.14 11.43 6.69
N ARG A 120 -1.55 11.61 5.44
CA ARG A 120 -2.62 12.55 5.11
C ARG A 120 -3.94 11.99 5.62
N TYR A 121 -4.40 12.53 6.73
CA TYR A 121 -5.74 12.22 7.22
C TYR A 121 -6.77 12.88 6.30
N ILE A 122 -7.59 12.06 5.67
CA ILE A 122 -8.75 12.53 4.92
C ILE A 122 -9.85 12.79 5.95
N VAL A 123 -10.25 14.05 6.07
CA VAL A 123 -11.40 14.41 6.89
C VAL A 123 -12.65 14.14 6.04
N PRO A 124 -13.55 13.24 6.45
CA PRO A 124 -14.73 12.94 5.67
C PRO A 124 -15.75 14.12 5.72
N ASP A 125 -16.39 14.40 4.61
CA ASP A 125 -17.48 15.39 4.52
C ASP A 125 -18.74 14.91 5.23
N ALA A 126 -18.95 13.60 5.30
CA ALA A 126 -20.05 12.96 6.01
C ALA A 126 -19.65 11.58 6.50
N TYR A 127 -20.28 11.12 7.58
CA TYR A 127 -20.11 9.75 8.07
C TYR A 127 -21.46 9.12 8.44
N ILE A 128 -21.54 7.80 8.31
CA ILE A 128 -22.75 7.03 8.62
C ILE A 128 -22.60 6.41 10.00
N LYS A 129 -23.50 6.73 10.90
CA LYS A 129 -23.54 6.17 12.26
C LYS A 129 -24.81 5.39 12.50
N LYS A 130 -24.68 4.20 13.10
CA LYS A 130 -25.83 3.40 13.52
C LYS A 130 -26.20 3.77 14.94
N ILE A 131 -27.44 4.27 15.15
CA ILE A 131 -28.00 4.66 16.45
C ILE A 131 -29.34 3.97 16.62
N GLY A 132 -29.53 3.21 17.69
CA GLY A 132 -30.80 2.55 17.97
C GLY A 132 -31.27 1.51 16.94
N GLY A 133 -30.34 1.01 16.09
CA GLY A 133 -30.66 0.06 15.01
C GLY A 133 -30.85 0.71 13.64
N GLU A 134 -31.01 2.03 13.57
CA GLU A 134 -31.17 2.82 12.34
C GLU A 134 -29.86 3.51 11.94
N TYR A 135 -29.69 3.79 10.63
CA TYR A 135 -28.51 4.47 10.08
C TYR A 135 -28.80 5.95 9.87
N TYR A 136 -27.91 6.80 10.40
CA TYR A 136 -27.96 8.25 10.27
C TYR A 136 -26.75 8.75 9.50
N ILE A 137 -26.98 9.67 8.57
CA ILE A 137 -25.92 10.39 7.87
C ILE A 137 -25.65 11.66 8.67
N ILE A 138 -24.43 11.84 9.15
CA ILE A 138 -23.99 13.02 9.89
C ILE A 138 -23.01 13.76 9.01
N MET A 139 -23.36 15.02 8.67
CA MET A 139 -22.48 15.91 7.89
C MET A 139 -21.40 16.48 8.79
N ASN A 140 -20.21 16.67 8.22
CA ASN A 140 -19.11 17.33 8.91
C ASN A 140 -19.17 18.83 8.63
N ASP A 141 -19.92 19.55 9.44
CA ASP A 141 -20.10 21.00 9.29
C ASP A 141 -18.91 21.83 9.78
N ASP A 142 -17.89 21.19 10.39
CA ASP A 142 -16.71 21.89 10.91
C ASP A 142 -15.83 22.49 9.82
N LEU A 143 -15.95 21.98 8.57
CA LEU A 143 -15.21 22.48 7.41
C LEU A 143 -15.90 23.65 6.70
N THR A 144 -17.17 23.89 6.96
CA THR A 144 -17.92 24.97 6.31
C THR A 144 -17.99 26.19 7.22
N PRO A 145 -17.43 27.36 6.78
CA PRO A 145 -17.55 28.58 7.56
C PRO A 145 -19.01 28.99 7.66
N ARG A 146 -19.48 29.23 8.89
CA ARG A 146 -20.83 29.75 9.11
C ARG A 146 -20.90 31.20 8.67
N LEU A 147 -21.65 31.44 7.62
CA LEU A 147 -21.91 32.79 7.14
C LEU A 147 -22.97 33.43 8.03
N THR A 148 -22.63 34.56 8.62
CA THR A 148 -23.55 35.38 9.41
C THR A 148 -23.58 36.80 8.88
N ILE A 149 -24.78 37.37 8.80
CA ILE A 149 -24.91 38.77 8.43
C ILE A 149 -24.51 39.62 9.65
N ASN A 150 -23.53 40.51 9.44
CA ASN A 150 -23.11 41.40 10.51
C ASN A 150 -24.25 42.40 10.81
N SER A 151 -24.77 42.36 12.04
CA SER A 151 -25.89 43.18 12.49
C SER A 151 -25.60 44.70 12.42
N THR A 152 -24.34 45.08 12.58
CA THR A 152 -23.92 46.49 12.48
C THR A 152 -24.09 47.01 11.05
N TYR A 153 -23.61 46.27 10.06
CA TYR A 153 -23.79 46.65 8.65
C TYR A 153 -25.26 46.64 8.22
N ARG A 154 -26.01 45.63 8.68
CA ARG A 154 -27.46 45.57 8.43
C ARG A 154 -28.19 46.79 8.99
N ASN A 155 -27.84 47.28 10.15
CA ASN A 155 -28.41 48.46 10.78
C ASN A 155 -28.01 49.75 10.05
N ILE A 156 -26.77 49.87 9.55
CA ILE A 156 -26.30 50.99 8.75
C ILE A 156 -27.08 51.07 7.42
N ILE A 157 -27.24 49.97 6.72
CA ILE A 157 -28.01 49.88 5.47
C ILE A 157 -29.46 50.26 5.73
N ASN A 158 -30.09 49.78 6.79
CA ASN A 158 -31.49 50.05 7.14
C ASN A 158 -31.70 51.50 7.61
N SER A 159 -30.70 52.18 8.16
CA SER A 159 -30.79 53.57 8.61
C SER A 159 -30.69 54.58 7.47
N GLY A 160 -30.35 54.14 6.25
CA GLY A 160 -30.39 54.97 5.04
C GLY A 160 -29.43 56.17 5.00
N ASN A 161 -28.42 56.20 5.91
CA ASN A 161 -27.59 57.40 6.09
C ASN A 161 -26.30 57.39 5.25
N ASP A 162 -26.03 56.30 4.52
CA ASP A 162 -24.84 56.22 3.67
C ASP A 162 -25.19 55.62 2.29
N LYS A 163 -25.29 56.54 1.27
CA LYS A 163 -25.60 56.14 -0.12
C LYS A 163 -24.55 55.17 -0.72
N ASN A 164 -23.33 55.18 -0.21
CA ASN A 164 -22.26 54.30 -0.70
C ASN A 164 -22.32 52.88 -0.09
N ALA A 165 -23.09 52.65 0.97
CA ALA A 165 -23.27 51.35 1.60
C ALA A 165 -24.41 50.52 0.97
N VAL A 166 -25.20 51.10 0.09
CA VAL A 166 -26.37 50.46 -0.59
C VAL A 166 -25.94 49.84 -1.92
N ASP A 167 -24.82 50.30 -2.50
CA ASP A 167 -24.33 49.86 -3.83
C ASP A 167 -23.26 48.73 -3.73
N TYR A 168 -23.12 48.09 -2.55
CA TYR A 168 -22.16 46.99 -2.34
C TYR A 168 -22.91 45.67 -2.16
#